data_b3654873ca31b31fdae770381ebfb727
#
_entry.id   b3654873ca31b31fdae770381ebfb727
#
_cell.length_a   1.000
_cell.length_b   1.000
_cell.length_c   1.000
_cell.angle_alpha   90.00
_cell.angle_beta   90.00
_cell.angle_gamma   90.00
#
_symmetry.space_group_name_H-M   'P 1'
#
loop_
_entity.id
_entity.type
_entity.pdbx_description
1 polymer ?
#
loop_
_entity_poly.entity_id
_entity_poly.type
_entity_poly.pdbx_seq_one_letter_code
_entity_poly.pdbx_strand_id
1 'polypeptide(L)'
;MKRGIVVLCLCAVAIAACFSADRWAIRRTEMTFNDILREDRNVTVEVAVRRDREMQAMADMIELPVAILSHGNTVKHTEYSFLTNVFASRGYLVVSIQHDLDTDAPMVTKVGEEYVGRRMQYNRGAFNIMCAIDELKKRYPNADFRHLTLIGHSNGGDISMFFAKQHPELVKKVVTLDNLRVPFITDGKIKILSFRSKDPHFKADPGVVPDDDTAAKAGIKVVRTEFQHNDLSDRGSDSVKSSIQTSVQQFLDEDEPPSTIPLLAAAAPSPANAAPGSVDSAPAEKK
;
A
#
# COMPACT_ATOMS: atom_id res chain seq x y z
N MET A 1 47.08 -11.52 -17.66
CA MET A 1 45.80 -12.04 -18.13
C MET A 1 44.78 -12.33 -16.99
N LYS A 2 45.09 -13.10 -15.94
CA LYS A 2 44.15 -13.45 -14.87
C LYS A 2 43.52 -12.25 -14.14
N ARG A 3 44.30 -11.20 -13.83
CA ARG A 3 43.82 -9.97 -13.15
C ARG A 3 42.82 -9.16 -14.02
N GLY A 4 43.04 -9.09 -15.34
CA GLY A 4 42.15 -8.38 -16.25
C GLY A 4 40.76 -9.09 -16.38
N ILE A 5 40.75 -10.42 -16.39
CA ILE A 5 39.51 -11.21 -16.44
C ILE A 5 38.71 -11.00 -15.16
N VAL A 6 39.35 -11.00 -13.98
CA VAL A 6 38.66 -10.77 -12.71
C VAL A 6 38.03 -9.36 -12.66
N VAL A 7 38.73 -8.33 -13.10
CA VAL A 7 38.20 -6.96 -13.18
C VAL A 7 37.00 -6.91 -14.14
N LEU A 8 37.09 -7.54 -15.30
CA LEU A 8 35.99 -7.57 -16.27
C LEU A 8 34.74 -8.26 -15.71
N CYS A 9 34.93 -9.39 -15.02
CA CYS A 9 33.81 -10.10 -14.36
C CYS A 9 33.18 -9.25 -13.25
N LEU A 10 33.98 -8.56 -12.43
CA LEU A 10 33.44 -7.68 -11.38
C LEU A 10 32.67 -6.50 -11.96
N CYS A 11 33.16 -5.89 -13.06
CA CYS A 11 32.42 -4.85 -13.76
C CYS A 11 31.10 -5.36 -14.36
N ALA A 12 31.13 -6.54 -14.97
CA ALA A 12 29.90 -7.15 -15.52
C ALA A 12 28.86 -7.44 -14.42
N VAL A 13 29.30 -7.97 -13.27
CA VAL A 13 28.41 -8.21 -12.12
C VAL A 13 27.87 -6.89 -11.55
N ALA A 14 28.70 -5.87 -11.42
CA ALA A 14 28.27 -4.54 -10.95
C ALA A 14 27.26 -3.91 -11.92
N ILE A 15 27.50 -3.99 -13.23
CA ILE A 15 26.57 -3.51 -14.26
C ILE A 15 25.23 -4.28 -14.18
N ALA A 16 25.27 -5.61 -14.10
CA ALA A 16 24.08 -6.44 -13.97
C ALA A 16 23.30 -6.12 -12.69
N ALA A 17 23.98 -5.89 -11.57
CA ALA A 17 23.37 -5.49 -10.31
C ALA A 17 22.71 -4.10 -10.40
N CYS A 18 23.37 -3.12 -11.05
CA CYS A 18 22.80 -1.80 -11.29
C CYS A 18 21.54 -1.87 -12.18
N PHE A 19 21.59 -2.63 -13.28
CA PHE A 19 20.41 -2.85 -14.13
C PHE A 19 19.26 -3.54 -13.38
N SER A 20 19.58 -4.53 -12.54
CA SER A 20 18.57 -5.20 -11.71
C SER A 20 17.96 -4.23 -10.70
N ALA A 21 18.77 -3.45 -10.00
CA ALA A 21 18.29 -2.47 -9.02
C ALA A 21 17.39 -1.40 -9.67
N ASP A 22 17.79 -0.85 -10.84
CA ASP A 22 17.01 0.13 -11.58
C ASP A 22 15.66 -0.46 -12.05
N ARG A 23 15.64 -1.71 -12.48
CA ARG A 23 14.43 -2.42 -12.91
C ARG A 23 13.41 -2.58 -11.78
N TRP A 24 13.87 -2.80 -10.55
CA TRP A 24 13.00 -2.94 -9.36
C TRP A 24 12.69 -1.61 -8.68
N ALA A 25 13.27 -0.51 -9.13
CA ALA A 25 13.04 0.81 -8.57
C ALA A 25 11.58 1.23 -8.71
N ILE A 26 11.05 1.86 -7.67
CA ILE A 26 9.74 2.49 -7.69
C ILE A 26 9.91 3.88 -8.29
N ARG A 27 9.30 4.11 -9.44
CA ARG A 27 9.21 5.42 -10.05
C ARG A 27 8.07 6.21 -9.41
N ARG A 28 8.33 7.46 -9.04
CA ARG A 28 7.35 8.42 -8.54
C ARG A 28 7.24 9.57 -9.51
N THR A 29 6.03 9.97 -9.81
CA THR A 29 5.74 11.07 -10.73
C THR A 29 4.57 11.87 -10.18
N GLU A 30 4.78 13.16 -9.97
CA GLU A 30 3.70 14.08 -9.63
C GLU A 30 3.02 14.58 -10.89
N MET A 31 1.71 14.65 -10.87
CA MET A 31 0.87 15.13 -11.97
C MET A 31 -0.24 16.01 -11.39
N THR A 32 -0.63 17.01 -12.14
CA THR A 32 -1.79 17.85 -11.80
C THR A 32 -2.77 17.82 -12.97
N PHE A 33 -4.03 17.51 -12.66
CA PHE A 33 -5.14 17.50 -13.61
C PHE A 33 -6.07 18.67 -13.34
N ASN A 34 -6.64 19.25 -14.38
CA ASN A 34 -7.65 20.28 -14.24
C ASN A 34 -9.03 19.64 -14.38
N ASP A 35 -9.84 19.75 -13.34
CA ASP A 35 -11.23 19.31 -13.38
C ASP A 35 -12.10 20.44 -13.93
N ILE A 36 -12.35 20.39 -15.24
CA ILE A 36 -13.13 21.40 -15.99
C ILE A 36 -14.58 21.47 -15.46
N LEU A 37 -15.13 20.36 -14.97
CA LEU A 37 -16.49 20.32 -14.44
C LEU A 37 -16.63 21.02 -13.10
N ARG A 38 -15.51 21.33 -12.43
CA ARG A 38 -15.44 22.01 -11.13
C ARG A 38 -14.55 23.26 -11.20
N GLU A 39 -14.85 24.16 -12.14
CA GLU A 39 -14.20 25.48 -12.27
C GLU A 39 -12.68 25.36 -12.38
N ASP A 40 -12.21 24.42 -13.22
CA ASP A 40 -10.78 24.13 -13.43
C ASP A 40 -10.01 23.80 -12.13
N ARG A 41 -10.69 23.14 -11.18
CA ARG A 41 -10.05 22.72 -9.93
C ARG A 41 -8.85 21.83 -10.20
N ASN A 42 -7.72 22.20 -9.64
CA ASN A 42 -6.52 21.37 -9.68
C ASN A 42 -6.68 20.11 -8.80
N VAL A 43 -6.40 18.96 -9.38
CA VAL A 43 -6.28 17.68 -8.68
C VAL A 43 -4.84 17.18 -8.85
N THR A 44 -4.03 17.37 -7.82
CA THR A 44 -2.63 16.91 -7.81
C THR A 44 -2.55 15.49 -7.26
N VAL A 45 -1.78 14.65 -7.95
CA VAL A 45 -1.55 13.25 -7.58
C VAL A 45 -0.07 12.91 -7.64
N GLU A 46 0.42 12.08 -6.72
CA GLU A 46 1.66 11.34 -6.89
C GLU A 46 1.34 9.91 -7.35
N VAL A 47 1.89 9.52 -8.49
CA VAL A 47 1.81 8.14 -8.99
C VAL A 47 3.11 7.42 -8.67
N ALA A 48 3.02 6.29 -7.96
CA ALA A 48 4.15 5.43 -7.66
C ALA A 48 3.92 4.04 -8.29
N VAL A 49 4.87 3.58 -9.09
CA VAL A 49 4.81 2.28 -9.76
C VAL A 49 6.20 1.68 -9.89
N ARG A 50 6.31 0.35 -9.79
CA ARG A 50 7.57 -0.35 -10.01
C ARG A 50 7.88 -0.41 -11.51
N ARG A 51 9.09 0.01 -11.90
CA ARG A 51 9.48 0.20 -13.32
C ARG A 51 9.29 -1.03 -14.19
N ASP A 52 9.67 -2.22 -13.69
CA ASP A 52 9.51 -3.46 -14.45
C ASP A 52 8.04 -3.78 -14.73
N ARG A 53 7.16 -3.50 -13.76
CA ARG A 53 5.72 -3.73 -13.90
C ARG A 53 5.08 -2.73 -14.86
N GLU A 54 5.50 -1.47 -14.76
CA GLU A 54 5.05 -0.46 -15.71
C GLU A 54 5.45 -0.80 -17.15
N MET A 55 6.70 -1.24 -17.37
CA MET A 55 7.17 -1.68 -18.69
C MET A 55 6.40 -2.89 -19.21
N GLN A 56 6.09 -3.87 -18.34
CA GLN A 56 5.27 -5.03 -18.70
C GLN A 56 3.84 -4.62 -19.10
N ALA A 57 3.24 -3.67 -18.37
CA ALA A 57 1.92 -3.16 -18.69
C ALA A 57 1.93 -2.37 -20.01
N MET A 58 2.95 -1.51 -20.25
CA MET A 58 3.12 -0.80 -21.53
C MET A 58 3.31 -1.75 -22.72
N ALA A 59 3.80 -2.95 -22.49
CA ALA A 59 3.96 -4.01 -23.50
C ALA A 59 2.74 -4.95 -23.59
N ASP A 60 1.60 -4.60 -23.00
CA ASP A 60 0.36 -5.39 -22.96
C ASP A 60 0.54 -6.80 -22.35
N MET A 61 1.56 -7.00 -21.51
CA MET A 61 1.87 -8.28 -20.90
C MET A 61 1.09 -8.53 -19.59
N ILE A 62 0.70 -7.47 -18.90
CA ILE A 62 -0.03 -7.52 -17.61
C ILE A 62 -0.98 -6.34 -17.49
N GLU A 63 -2.01 -6.49 -16.66
CA GLU A 63 -2.82 -5.40 -16.14
C GLU A 63 -2.31 -5.02 -14.74
N LEU A 64 -2.11 -3.72 -14.45
CA LEU A 64 -1.66 -3.25 -13.15
C LEU A 64 -2.84 -3.14 -12.19
N PRO A 65 -2.83 -3.77 -11.02
CA PRO A 65 -3.80 -3.45 -9.99
C PRO A 65 -3.62 -2.00 -9.53
N VAL A 66 -4.73 -1.33 -9.18
CA VAL A 66 -4.71 0.10 -8.80
C VAL A 66 -5.01 0.26 -7.31
N ALA A 67 -4.18 1.06 -6.63
CA ALA A 67 -4.42 1.50 -5.27
C ALA A 67 -4.51 3.03 -5.22
N ILE A 68 -5.58 3.57 -4.62
CA ILE A 68 -5.78 5.01 -4.45
C ILE A 68 -5.66 5.37 -2.98
N LEU A 69 -4.76 6.31 -2.67
CA LEU A 69 -4.48 6.78 -1.34
C LEU A 69 -5.02 8.20 -1.12
N SER A 70 -5.80 8.35 -0.05
CA SER A 70 -6.40 9.60 0.42
C SER A 70 -5.78 10.00 1.76
N HIS A 71 -5.20 11.21 1.83
CA HIS A 71 -4.48 11.69 3.00
C HIS A 71 -5.41 12.16 4.14
N GLY A 72 -4.88 12.19 5.36
CA GLY A 72 -5.52 12.80 6.53
C GLY A 72 -5.52 14.33 6.46
N ASN A 73 -6.40 14.95 7.25
CA ASN A 73 -6.41 16.41 7.38
C ASN A 73 -5.04 16.92 7.87
N THR A 74 -4.53 18.00 7.29
CA THR A 74 -3.21 18.61 7.60
C THR A 74 -1.99 17.70 7.33
N VAL A 75 -2.18 16.59 6.64
CA VAL A 75 -1.10 15.69 6.21
C VAL A 75 -1.02 15.74 4.68
N LYS A 76 0.17 15.80 4.12
CA LYS A 76 0.33 15.80 2.65
C LYS A 76 0.05 14.41 2.08
N HIS A 77 -0.45 14.36 0.85
CA HIS A 77 -0.69 13.10 0.13
C HIS A 77 0.58 12.26 -0.04
N THR A 78 1.77 12.86 0.05
CA THR A 78 3.08 12.18 -0.04
C THR A 78 3.59 11.64 1.29
N GLU A 79 2.93 11.94 2.44
CA GLU A 79 3.36 11.51 3.78
C GLU A 79 2.84 10.10 4.18
N TYR A 80 2.80 9.18 3.20
CA TYR A 80 2.43 7.77 3.38
C TYR A 80 3.36 6.86 2.58
N SER A 81 4.62 7.25 2.47
CA SER A 81 5.61 6.57 1.63
C SER A 81 5.79 5.09 2.02
N PHE A 82 5.66 4.76 3.30
CA PHE A 82 5.74 3.39 3.80
C PHE A 82 4.63 2.50 3.22
N LEU A 83 3.42 3.00 3.01
CA LEU A 83 2.32 2.27 2.37
C LEU A 83 2.47 2.25 0.85
N THR A 84 2.75 3.41 0.23
CA THR A 84 2.94 3.45 -1.22
C THR A 84 4.04 2.50 -1.67
N ASN A 85 5.10 2.33 -0.86
CA ASN A 85 6.17 1.35 -1.14
C ASN A 85 5.66 -0.10 -1.05
N VAL A 86 4.83 -0.45 -0.07
CA VAL A 86 4.25 -1.81 0.04
C VAL A 86 3.45 -2.16 -1.21
N PHE A 87 2.51 -1.29 -1.61
CA PHE A 87 1.67 -1.56 -2.77
C PHE A 87 2.45 -1.54 -4.09
N ALA A 88 3.33 -0.54 -4.30
CA ALA A 88 4.12 -0.46 -5.52
C ALA A 88 5.09 -1.65 -5.66
N SER A 89 5.70 -2.11 -4.56
CA SER A 89 6.57 -3.31 -4.56
C SER A 89 5.81 -4.58 -4.98
N ARG A 90 4.51 -4.64 -4.69
CA ARG A 90 3.61 -5.73 -5.10
C ARG A 90 3.07 -5.54 -6.53
N GLY A 91 3.49 -4.51 -7.23
CA GLY A 91 3.14 -4.27 -8.63
C GLY A 91 1.89 -3.42 -8.83
N TYR A 92 1.37 -2.77 -7.80
CA TYR A 92 0.28 -1.82 -7.95
C TYR A 92 0.74 -0.52 -8.61
N LEU A 93 -0.14 0.08 -9.40
CA LEU A 93 -0.14 1.51 -9.70
C LEU A 93 -0.75 2.22 -8.49
N VAL A 94 0.07 2.92 -7.71
CA VAL A 94 -0.39 3.63 -6.50
C VAL A 94 -0.59 5.10 -6.81
N VAL A 95 -1.76 5.63 -6.49
CA VAL A 95 -2.17 7.02 -6.77
C VAL A 95 -2.47 7.71 -5.45
N SER A 96 -1.59 8.57 -4.99
CA SER A 96 -1.79 9.39 -3.79
C SER A 96 -2.37 10.75 -4.19
N ILE A 97 -3.58 11.08 -3.72
CA ILE A 97 -4.32 12.27 -4.17
C ILE A 97 -4.27 13.37 -3.11
N GLN A 98 -3.91 14.59 -3.53
CA GLN A 98 -4.08 15.80 -2.72
C GLN A 98 -5.54 16.26 -2.79
N HIS A 99 -6.30 16.08 -1.71
CA HIS A 99 -7.72 16.41 -1.69
C HIS A 99 -8.02 17.88 -1.39
N ASP A 100 -7.20 18.50 -0.55
CA ASP A 100 -7.41 19.85 -0.05
C ASP A 100 -6.46 20.83 -0.74
N LEU A 101 -6.97 21.99 -1.14
CA LEU A 101 -6.22 23.12 -1.64
C LEU A 101 -6.18 24.21 -0.55
N ASP A 102 -5.17 25.07 -0.58
CA ASP A 102 -5.05 26.21 0.34
C ASP A 102 -6.24 27.17 0.23
N THR A 103 -6.94 27.17 -0.91
CA THR A 103 -8.14 27.99 -1.18
C THR A 103 -9.43 27.36 -0.68
N ASP A 104 -9.41 26.09 -0.24
CA ASP A 104 -10.61 25.43 0.26
C ASP A 104 -11.02 25.96 1.63
N ALA A 105 -12.33 25.99 1.87
CA ALA A 105 -12.85 26.33 3.18
C ALA A 105 -12.31 25.36 4.25
N PRO A 106 -11.95 25.84 5.44
CA PRO A 106 -11.48 25.00 6.53
C PRO A 106 -12.47 23.90 6.86
N MET A 107 -11.92 22.75 7.30
CA MET A 107 -12.74 21.63 7.76
C MET A 107 -13.53 22.04 9.01
N VAL A 108 -14.85 21.89 8.95
CA VAL A 108 -15.75 22.20 10.04
C VAL A 108 -16.19 20.94 10.78
N THR A 109 -16.61 21.11 12.03
CA THR A 109 -17.27 20.05 12.81
C THR A 109 -18.58 20.62 13.37
N LYS A 110 -19.70 20.07 12.89
CA LYS A 110 -21.06 20.47 13.33
C LYS A 110 -21.73 19.27 13.98
N VAL A 111 -21.75 19.26 15.29
CA VAL A 111 -22.34 18.16 16.09
C VAL A 111 -23.82 18.03 15.75
N GLY A 112 -24.27 16.80 15.52
CA GLY A 112 -25.67 16.47 15.17
C GLY A 112 -25.98 16.48 13.68
N GLU A 113 -25.11 17.01 12.83
CA GLU A 113 -25.23 16.86 11.37
C GLU A 113 -24.58 15.53 10.91
N GLU A 114 -25.08 15.01 9.79
CA GLU A 114 -24.50 13.81 9.18
C GLU A 114 -23.02 14.02 8.86
N TYR A 115 -22.19 13.04 9.24
CA TYR A 115 -20.74 13.14 9.16
C TYR A 115 -20.18 14.41 9.78
N VAL A 116 -20.81 14.89 10.85
CA VAL A 116 -20.47 16.15 11.52
C VAL A 116 -20.37 17.35 10.57
N GLY A 117 -21.23 17.39 9.55
CA GLY A 117 -21.30 18.47 8.55
C GLY A 117 -20.23 18.38 7.44
N ARG A 118 -19.51 17.25 7.31
CA ARG A 118 -18.40 17.10 6.34
C ARG A 118 -18.79 16.48 5.00
N ARG A 119 -20.07 16.26 4.75
CA ARG A 119 -20.54 15.66 3.48
C ARG A 119 -19.98 16.36 2.23
N MET A 120 -19.90 17.69 2.25
CA MET A 120 -19.34 18.47 1.12
C MET A 120 -17.86 18.15 0.86
N GLN A 121 -17.08 17.96 1.92
CA GLN A 121 -15.66 17.58 1.81
C GLN A 121 -15.50 16.16 1.29
N TYR A 122 -16.34 15.22 1.74
CA TYR A 122 -16.31 13.84 1.24
C TYR A 122 -16.75 13.74 -0.21
N ASN A 123 -17.77 14.50 -0.64
CA ASN A 123 -18.13 14.63 -2.04
C ASN A 123 -16.96 15.19 -2.87
N ARG A 124 -16.31 16.26 -2.40
CA ARG A 124 -15.14 16.82 -3.06
C ARG A 124 -14.01 15.77 -3.20
N GLY A 125 -13.75 15.01 -2.14
CA GLY A 125 -12.78 13.93 -2.16
C GLY A 125 -13.15 12.83 -3.16
N ALA A 126 -14.41 12.41 -3.20
CA ALA A 126 -14.90 11.42 -4.16
C ALA A 126 -14.77 11.92 -5.62
N PHE A 127 -15.11 13.18 -5.88
CA PHE A 127 -14.89 13.78 -7.21
C PHE A 127 -13.41 13.86 -7.59
N ASN A 128 -12.50 14.15 -6.63
CA ASN A 128 -11.07 14.12 -6.91
C ASN A 128 -10.59 12.71 -7.31
N ILE A 129 -11.13 11.67 -6.65
CA ILE A 129 -10.85 10.28 -7.01
C ILE A 129 -11.33 9.99 -8.43
N MET A 130 -12.57 10.36 -8.79
CA MET A 130 -13.10 10.13 -10.14
C MET A 130 -12.30 10.89 -11.21
N CYS A 131 -11.98 12.16 -10.99
CA CYS A 131 -11.14 12.95 -11.90
C CYS A 131 -9.77 12.27 -12.11
N ALA A 132 -9.12 11.84 -11.03
CA ALA A 132 -7.84 11.14 -11.13
C ALA A 132 -7.96 9.82 -11.92
N ILE A 133 -9.02 9.03 -11.71
CA ILE A 133 -9.30 7.81 -12.45
C ILE A 133 -9.45 8.10 -13.94
N ASP A 134 -10.27 9.09 -14.32
CA ASP A 134 -10.56 9.40 -15.72
C ASP A 134 -9.33 9.90 -16.47
N GLU A 135 -8.48 10.70 -15.83
CA GLU A 135 -7.24 11.18 -16.41
C GLU A 135 -6.14 10.10 -16.47
N LEU A 136 -6.06 9.25 -15.45
CA LEU A 136 -5.06 8.18 -15.40
C LEU A 136 -5.40 7.01 -16.33
N LYS A 137 -6.68 6.70 -16.59
CA LYS A 137 -7.08 5.74 -17.64
C LYS A 137 -6.49 6.07 -19.00
N LYS A 138 -6.36 7.35 -19.34
CA LYS A 138 -5.77 7.80 -20.61
C LYS A 138 -4.25 7.53 -20.66
N ARG A 139 -3.56 7.57 -19.51
CA ARG A 139 -2.10 7.41 -19.40
C ARG A 139 -1.66 5.97 -19.11
N TYR A 140 -2.50 5.22 -18.40
CA TYR A 140 -2.28 3.85 -17.99
C TYR A 140 -3.44 2.98 -18.42
N PRO A 141 -3.64 2.76 -19.76
CA PRO A 141 -4.77 2.01 -20.29
C PRO A 141 -4.78 0.54 -19.81
N ASN A 142 -3.62 0.00 -19.42
CA ASN A 142 -3.45 -1.35 -18.88
C ASN A 142 -3.39 -1.36 -17.34
N ALA A 143 -4.14 -0.49 -16.68
CA ALA A 143 -4.35 -0.50 -15.24
C ALA A 143 -5.82 -0.76 -14.92
N ASP A 144 -6.07 -1.59 -13.92
CA ASP A 144 -7.43 -2.02 -13.54
C ASP A 144 -8.10 -0.99 -12.63
N PHE A 145 -8.75 -0.01 -13.23
CA PHE A 145 -9.56 0.96 -12.54
C PHE A 145 -10.99 0.47 -12.21
N ARG A 146 -11.28 -0.83 -12.40
CA ARG A 146 -12.59 -1.43 -12.11
C ARG A 146 -12.60 -2.17 -10.77
N HIS A 147 -11.41 -2.51 -10.23
CA HIS A 147 -11.26 -3.26 -8.99
C HIS A 147 -10.26 -2.59 -8.05
N LEU A 148 -10.60 -1.39 -7.61
CA LEU A 148 -9.73 -0.52 -6.82
C LEU A 148 -9.47 -1.07 -5.42
N THR A 149 -8.26 -0.84 -4.93
CA THR A 149 -7.94 -0.85 -3.51
C THR A 149 -7.85 0.59 -3.02
N LEU A 150 -8.72 0.99 -2.10
CA LEU A 150 -8.68 2.32 -1.50
C LEU A 150 -7.89 2.28 -0.20
N ILE A 151 -7.09 3.32 0.05
CA ILE A 151 -6.30 3.49 1.27
C ILE A 151 -6.60 4.88 1.79
N GLY A 152 -6.89 5.03 3.08
CA GLY A 152 -7.14 6.36 3.61
C GLY A 152 -6.86 6.50 5.09
N HIS A 153 -6.27 7.64 5.47
CA HIS A 153 -6.01 7.99 6.86
C HIS A 153 -6.99 9.05 7.34
N SER A 154 -7.58 8.86 8.54
CA SER A 154 -8.44 9.87 9.16
C SER A 154 -9.54 10.35 8.19
N ASN A 155 -9.57 11.64 7.86
CA ASN A 155 -10.46 12.23 6.86
C ASN A 155 -10.36 11.53 5.49
N GLY A 156 -9.16 11.13 5.07
CA GLY A 156 -8.95 10.36 3.84
C GLY A 156 -9.54 8.95 3.93
N GLY A 157 -9.55 8.35 5.12
CA GLY A 157 -10.25 7.09 5.38
C GLY A 157 -11.76 7.24 5.27
N ASP A 158 -12.30 8.36 5.75
CA ASP A 158 -13.70 8.70 5.58
C ASP A 158 -14.05 8.95 4.10
N ILE A 159 -13.19 9.66 3.34
CA ILE A 159 -13.34 9.84 1.88
C ILE A 159 -13.33 8.49 1.16
N SER A 160 -12.39 7.61 1.49
CA SER A 160 -12.29 6.28 0.88
C SER A 160 -13.54 5.44 1.13
N MET A 161 -14.05 5.44 2.36
CA MET A 161 -15.25 4.71 2.72
C MET A 161 -16.51 5.33 2.08
N PHE A 162 -16.56 6.65 2.00
CA PHE A 162 -17.64 7.39 1.34
C PHE A 162 -17.68 7.10 -0.18
N PHE A 163 -16.52 7.12 -0.83
CA PHE A 163 -16.40 6.75 -2.24
C PHE A 163 -16.85 5.30 -2.48
N ALA A 164 -16.40 4.36 -1.65
CA ALA A 164 -16.78 2.95 -1.77
C ALA A 164 -18.27 2.72 -1.59
N LYS A 165 -18.98 3.55 -0.80
CA LYS A 165 -20.44 3.52 -0.69
C LYS A 165 -21.15 4.05 -1.93
N GLN A 166 -20.58 5.04 -2.60
CA GLN A 166 -21.15 5.61 -3.82
C GLN A 166 -20.88 4.77 -5.07
N HIS A 167 -19.71 4.10 -5.10
CA HIS A 167 -19.21 3.35 -6.25
C HIS A 167 -18.75 1.94 -5.84
N PRO A 168 -19.63 1.12 -5.21
CA PRO A 168 -19.25 -0.21 -4.73
C PRO A 168 -18.79 -1.15 -5.85
N GLU A 169 -19.23 -0.90 -7.08
CA GLU A 169 -18.86 -1.66 -8.27
C GLU A 169 -17.40 -1.45 -8.71
N LEU A 170 -16.78 -0.35 -8.27
CA LEU A 170 -15.38 -0.04 -8.58
C LEU A 170 -14.40 -0.49 -7.50
N VAL A 171 -14.89 -0.87 -6.31
CA VAL A 171 -14.02 -1.07 -5.15
C VAL A 171 -14.01 -2.53 -4.71
N LYS A 172 -12.82 -3.12 -4.64
CA LYS A 172 -12.61 -4.48 -4.14
C LYS A 172 -12.15 -4.51 -2.68
N LYS A 173 -11.29 -3.56 -2.30
CA LYS A 173 -10.70 -3.51 -0.96
C LYS A 173 -10.64 -2.08 -0.43
N VAL A 174 -10.74 -1.94 0.89
CA VAL A 174 -10.48 -0.67 1.58
C VAL A 174 -9.55 -0.92 2.77
N VAL A 175 -8.50 -0.11 2.87
CA VAL A 175 -7.61 -0.05 4.03
C VAL A 175 -7.79 1.31 4.70
N THR A 176 -8.29 1.34 5.92
CA THR A 176 -8.43 2.60 6.66
C THR A 176 -7.46 2.67 7.83
N LEU A 177 -6.87 3.83 7.99
CA LEU A 177 -6.04 4.21 9.11
C LEU A 177 -6.85 5.22 9.94
N ASP A 178 -7.64 4.70 10.86
CA ASP A 178 -8.43 5.45 11.85
C ASP A 178 -9.41 6.47 11.27
N ASN A 179 -10.27 6.03 10.31
CA ASN A 179 -11.41 6.83 9.85
C ASN A 179 -12.43 7.01 10.99
N LEU A 180 -13.12 8.15 11.03
CA LEU A 180 -13.84 8.54 12.24
C LEU A 180 -15.35 8.81 12.04
N ARG A 181 -15.83 9.07 10.81
CA ARG A 181 -17.17 9.63 10.58
C ARG A 181 -18.02 8.80 9.63
N VAL A 182 -17.44 8.15 8.64
CA VAL A 182 -18.18 7.37 7.66
C VAL A 182 -18.23 5.91 8.11
N PRO A 183 -19.43 5.34 8.37
CA PRO A 183 -19.58 3.95 8.79
C PRO A 183 -19.03 2.97 7.75
N PHE A 184 -18.57 1.82 8.21
CA PHE A 184 -18.09 0.75 7.34
C PHE A 184 -19.22 0.15 6.51
N ILE A 185 -18.84 -0.42 5.35
CA ILE A 185 -19.74 -1.22 4.52
C ILE A 185 -19.71 -2.65 5.08
N THR A 186 -20.87 -3.16 5.47
CA THR A 186 -20.98 -4.45 6.18
C THR A 186 -21.72 -5.53 5.38
N ASP A 187 -21.86 -5.33 4.05
CA ASP A 187 -22.53 -6.31 3.17
C ASP A 187 -21.64 -7.47 2.72
N GLY A 188 -20.37 -7.47 3.10
CA GLY A 188 -19.39 -8.51 2.79
C GLY A 188 -18.84 -8.50 1.36
N LYS A 189 -19.24 -7.54 0.51
CA LYS A 189 -18.78 -7.46 -0.89
C LYS A 189 -17.40 -6.83 -1.02
N ILE A 190 -17.08 -5.91 -0.13
CA ILE A 190 -15.80 -5.19 -0.11
C ILE A 190 -15.01 -5.67 1.11
N LYS A 191 -13.78 -6.14 0.88
CA LYS A 191 -12.88 -6.52 1.98
C LYS A 191 -12.30 -5.27 2.64
N ILE A 192 -12.35 -5.22 3.96
CA ILE A 192 -11.91 -4.05 4.73
C ILE A 192 -10.88 -4.45 5.77
N LEU A 193 -9.75 -3.72 5.80
CA LEU A 193 -8.78 -3.72 6.88
C LEU A 193 -8.78 -2.34 7.54
N SER A 194 -9.02 -2.26 8.83
CA SER A 194 -9.03 -0.99 9.55
C SER A 194 -8.10 -1.01 10.74
N PHE A 195 -7.21 -0.05 10.81
CA PHE A 195 -6.41 0.22 12.00
C PHE A 195 -7.12 1.25 12.86
N ARG A 196 -7.19 0.97 14.18
CA ARG A 196 -7.79 1.89 15.16
C ARG A 196 -6.71 2.40 16.11
N SER A 197 -6.55 3.71 16.20
CA SER A 197 -5.63 4.34 17.14
C SER A 197 -6.16 4.23 18.58
N LYS A 198 -5.23 4.36 19.55
CA LYS A 198 -5.55 4.50 20.98
C LYS A 198 -5.78 5.96 21.39
N ASP A 199 -5.64 6.89 20.45
CA ASP A 199 -5.67 8.31 20.73
C ASP A 199 -7.04 8.75 21.29
N PRO A 200 -7.12 9.29 22.53
CA PRO A 200 -8.39 9.67 23.14
C PRO A 200 -9.05 10.87 22.49
N HIS A 201 -8.30 11.66 21.70
CA HIS A 201 -8.82 12.83 21.01
C HIS A 201 -9.46 12.52 19.66
N PHE A 202 -9.16 11.34 19.10
CA PHE A 202 -9.65 10.92 17.78
C PHE A 202 -10.55 9.69 17.91
N LYS A 203 -11.77 9.89 18.43
CA LYS A 203 -12.76 8.81 18.57
C LYS A 203 -13.67 8.76 17.36
N ALA A 204 -13.91 7.55 16.88
CA ALA A 204 -14.94 7.31 15.88
C ALA A 204 -16.32 7.63 16.43
N ASP A 205 -17.20 8.18 15.59
CA ASP A 205 -18.58 8.39 15.94
C ASP A 205 -19.28 7.04 16.20
N PRO A 206 -20.31 7.00 17.04
CA PRO A 206 -21.09 5.77 17.25
C PRO A 206 -21.58 5.18 15.93
N GLY A 207 -21.40 3.88 15.76
CA GLY A 207 -21.81 3.15 14.56
C GLY A 207 -20.85 3.25 13.35
N VAL A 208 -19.74 3.97 13.46
CA VAL A 208 -18.71 3.99 12.39
C VAL A 208 -17.99 2.65 12.29
N VAL A 209 -17.50 2.14 13.40
CA VAL A 209 -16.88 0.82 13.49
C VAL A 209 -17.93 -0.17 13.94
N PRO A 210 -18.18 -1.24 13.18
CA PRO A 210 -19.14 -2.27 13.59
C PRO A 210 -18.64 -3.02 14.83
N ASP A 211 -19.55 -3.68 15.54
CA ASP A 211 -19.19 -4.64 16.56
C ASP A 211 -18.42 -5.83 15.98
N ASP A 212 -17.76 -6.61 16.84
CA ASP A 212 -16.87 -7.70 16.40
C ASP A 212 -17.61 -8.81 15.63
N ASP A 213 -18.86 -9.10 16.00
CA ASP A 213 -19.69 -10.11 15.33
C ASP A 213 -20.09 -9.66 13.90
N THR A 214 -20.51 -8.41 13.78
CA THR A 214 -20.85 -7.80 12.48
C THR A 214 -19.61 -7.70 11.61
N ALA A 215 -18.46 -7.28 12.16
CA ALA A 215 -17.20 -7.21 11.45
C ALA A 215 -16.77 -8.59 10.93
N ALA A 216 -16.83 -9.62 11.77
CA ALA A 216 -16.46 -10.98 11.39
C ALA A 216 -17.36 -11.53 10.26
N LYS A 217 -18.66 -11.34 10.33
CA LYS A 217 -19.62 -11.76 9.30
C LYS A 217 -19.40 -11.06 7.97
N ALA A 218 -18.98 -9.79 7.99
CA ALA A 218 -18.71 -8.99 6.81
C ALA A 218 -17.28 -9.15 6.28
N GLY A 219 -16.42 -9.97 6.91
CA GLY A 219 -15.02 -10.12 6.51
C GLY A 219 -14.18 -8.88 6.76
N ILE A 220 -14.58 -8.04 7.72
CA ILE A 220 -13.86 -6.82 8.10
C ILE A 220 -12.83 -7.16 9.17
N LYS A 221 -11.58 -6.75 8.96
CA LYS A 221 -10.50 -6.89 9.93
C LYS A 221 -10.27 -5.57 10.65
N VAL A 222 -10.52 -5.55 11.95
CA VAL A 222 -10.30 -4.38 12.80
C VAL A 222 -9.08 -4.64 13.68
N VAL A 223 -7.98 -3.93 13.41
CA VAL A 223 -6.73 -3.99 14.17
C VAL A 223 -6.72 -2.83 15.18
N ARG A 224 -6.96 -3.14 16.45
CA ARG A 224 -6.84 -2.16 17.54
C ARG A 224 -5.37 -2.05 17.92
N THR A 225 -4.82 -0.83 17.90
CA THR A 225 -3.41 -0.56 18.12
C THR A 225 -3.18 0.29 19.37
N GLU A 226 -1.94 0.31 19.85
CA GLU A 226 -1.47 1.22 20.88
C GLU A 226 -0.92 2.55 20.29
N PHE A 227 -1.08 2.78 18.98
CA PHE A 227 -0.54 3.92 18.26
C PHE A 227 -1.41 5.17 18.43
N GLN A 228 -0.79 6.34 18.32
CA GLN A 228 -1.52 7.60 18.25
C GLN A 228 -2.07 7.81 16.83
N HIS A 229 -3.11 8.62 16.70
CA HIS A 229 -3.76 8.90 15.42
C HIS A 229 -2.78 9.39 14.34
N ASN A 230 -1.95 10.38 14.70
CA ASN A 230 -1.00 10.97 13.77
C ASN A 230 0.21 10.07 13.44
N ASP A 231 0.46 9.03 14.24
CA ASP A 231 1.52 8.04 13.98
C ASP A 231 1.18 7.11 12.80
N LEU A 232 -0.07 7.12 12.35
CA LEU A 232 -0.54 6.31 11.23
C LEU A 232 -0.18 6.91 9.85
N SER A 233 0.88 7.70 9.81
CA SER A 233 1.49 8.31 8.61
C SER A 233 3.01 8.16 8.66
N ASP A 234 3.75 8.79 7.75
CA ASP A 234 5.22 8.81 7.79
C ASP A 234 5.78 9.49 9.06
N ARG A 235 4.92 10.17 9.82
CA ARG A 235 5.28 10.80 11.11
C ARG A 235 5.46 9.79 12.23
N GLY A 236 4.91 8.58 12.07
CA GLY A 236 5.07 7.49 13.03
C GLY A 236 6.48 6.91 13.05
N SER A 237 6.82 6.24 14.15
CA SER A 237 8.11 5.55 14.29
C SER A 237 8.23 4.38 13.29
N ASP A 238 9.45 3.91 13.05
CA ASP A 238 9.67 2.78 12.14
C ASP A 238 8.98 1.50 12.63
N SER A 239 8.85 1.31 13.93
CA SER A 239 8.13 0.16 14.50
C SER A 239 6.62 0.23 14.20
N VAL A 240 6.00 1.41 14.28
CA VAL A 240 4.60 1.64 13.91
C VAL A 240 4.40 1.35 12.43
N LYS A 241 5.22 1.96 11.56
CA LYS A 241 5.17 1.76 10.11
C LYS A 241 5.34 0.28 9.74
N SER A 242 6.32 -0.40 10.33
CA SER A 242 6.58 -1.82 10.07
C SER A 242 5.41 -2.72 10.50
N SER A 243 4.78 -2.44 11.65
CA SER A 243 3.60 -3.17 12.10
C SER A 243 2.42 -3.04 11.14
N ILE A 244 2.15 -1.81 10.67
CA ILE A 244 1.09 -1.55 9.68
C ILE A 244 1.41 -2.24 8.36
N GLN A 245 2.65 -2.13 7.87
CA GLN A 245 3.11 -2.78 6.64
C GLN A 245 2.89 -4.30 6.69
N THR A 246 3.27 -4.94 7.79
CA THR A 246 3.09 -6.39 7.98
C THR A 246 1.61 -6.79 7.88
N SER A 247 0.73 -6.07 8.57
CA SER A 247 -0.71 -6.37 8.55
C SER A 247 -1.33 -6.11 7.17
N VAL A 248 -0.89 -5.06 6.46
CA VAL A 248 -1.34 -4.77 5.09
C VAL A 248 -0.85 -5.86 4.13
N GLN A 249 0.40 -6.29 4.23
CA GLN A 249 0.93 -7.39 3.41
C GLN A 249 0.12 -8.67 3.60
N GLN A 250 -0.14 -9.06 4.84
CA GLN A 250 -0.98 -10.24 5.16
C GLN A 250 -2.38 -10.11 4.57
N PHE A 251 -3.01 -8.93 4.66
CA PHE A 251 -4.33 -8.68 4.09
C PHE A 251 -4.36 -8.78 2.55
N LEU A 252 -3.27 -8.37 1.89
CA LEU A 252 -3.15 -8.50 0.44
C LEU A 252 -2.90 -9.95 0.00
N ASP A 253 -2.11 -10.71 0.79
CA ASP A 253 -1.77 -12.11 0.49
C ASP A 253 -2.99 -13.05 0.53
N GLU A 254 -4.05 -12.70 1.25
CA GLU A 254 -5.27 -13.54 1.35
C GLU A 254 -6.01 -13.76 0.03
N ASP A 255 -5.78 -12.90 -0.96
CA ASP A 255 -6.43 -13.00 -2.27
C ASP A 255 -5.49 -13.56 -3.36
N GLU A 256 -4.19 -13.66 -3.08
CA GLU A 256 -3.26 -14.28 -4.01
C GLU A 256 -3.35 -15.81 -3.86
N PRO A 257 -3.52 -16.58 -4.97
CA PRO A 257 -3.36 -18.01 -4.88
C PRO A 257 -1.97 -18.31 -4.32
N PRO A 258 -1.80 -19.35 -3.49
CA PRO A 258 -0.50 -19.68 -2.92
C PRO A 258 0.52 -19.74 -4.06
N SER A 259 1.54 -18.89 -3.95
CA SER A 259 2.61 -18.76 -4.94
C SER A 259 3.22 -20.15 -5.18
N THR A 260 3.01 -20.71 -6.37
CA THR A 260 3.61 -21.98 -6.82
C THR A 260 5.09 -21.81 -7.20
N ILE A 261 5.70 -20.69 -6.87
CA ILE A 261 7.15 -20.55 -6.98
C ILE A 261 7.75 -21.20 -5.73
N PRO A 262 8.41 -22.37 -5.83
CA PRO A 262 9.14 -22.91 -4.69
C PRO A 262 10.15 -21.85 -4.27
N LEU A 263 10.11 -21.42 -3.01
CA LEU A 263 11.27 -20.77 -2.43
C LEU A 263 12.46 -21.66 -2.77
N LEU A 264 13.41 -21.15 -3.56
CA LEU A 264 14.71 -21.79 -3.68
C LEU A 264 15.23 -21.89 -2.26
N ALA A 265 15.13 -23.09 -1.71
CA ALA A 265 15.66 -23.42 -0.41
C ALA A 265 17.10 -22.96 -0.42
N ALA A 266 17.44 -22.04 0.47
CA ALA A 266 18.82 -21.61 0.68
C ALA A 266 19.63 -22.91 0.80
N ALA A 267 20.53 -23.14 -0.15
CA ALA A 267 21.39 -24.33 -0.18
C ALA A 267 22.12 -24.37 1.17
N ALA A 268 21.81 -25.39 1.97
CA ALA A 268 22.57 -25.68 3.16
C ALA A 268 24.05 -25.88 2.74
N PRO A 269 25.01 -25.32 3.48
CA PRO A 269 26.41 -25.52 3.17
C PRO A 269 26.71 -27.03 3.22
N SER A 270 27.24 -27.55 2.10
CA SER A 270 27.73 -28.92 1.97
C SER A 270 28.76 -29.19 3.07
N PRO A 271 28.69 -30.31 3.82
CA PRO A 271 29.70 -30.65 4.81
C PRO A 271 31.05 -30.86 4.09
N ALA A 272 32.04 -30.07 4.53
CA ALA A 272 33.41 -30.16 4.05
C ALA A 272 33.93 -31.59 4.22
N ASN A 273 34.56 -32.11 3.16
CA ASN A 273 35.29 -33.36 3.10
C ASN A 273 36.21 -33.56 4.35
N ALA A 274 35.91 -34.55 5.18
CA ALA A 274 36.85 -35.10 6.10
C ALA A 274 37.89 -35.90 5.33
N ALA A 275 39.14 -35.49 5.41
CA ALA A 275 40.27 -36.20 4.91
C ALA A 275 40.46 -37.57 5.61
N PRO A 276 40.91 -38.63 4.89
CA PRO A 276 41.13 -39.92 5.50
C PRO A 276 42.37 -39.89 6.43
N GLY A 277 42.15 -40.13 7.71
CA GLY A 277 43.25 -40.31 8.67
C GLY A 277 43.99 -41.61 8.42
N SER A 278 45.28 -41.52 8.42
CA SER A 278 46.29 -42.56 8.32
C SER A 278 46.13 -43.61 9.39
N VAL A 279 46.14 -44.88 8.96
CA VAL A 279 46.35 -46.10 9.75
C VAL A 279 47.77 -46.09 10.29
N ASP A 280 47.95 -46.19 11.58
CA ASP A 280 49.24 -46.58 12.10
C ASP A 280 49.03 -47.73 13.11
N SER A 281 49.93 -48.66 12.94
CA SER A 281 50.02 -50.02 13.42
C SER A 281 50.24 -50.15 14.92
N ALA A 282 49.71 -51.25 15.42
CA ALA A 282 49.97 -51.79 16.75
C ALA A 282 51.42 -52.20 16.95
N PRO A 283 51.90 -52.37 18.18
CA PRO A 283 52.41 -53.69 18.52
C PRO A 283 51.85 -54.32 19.79
N ALA A 284 51.80 -55.63 19.71
CA ALA A 284 51.58 -56.58 20.81
C ALA A 284 52.61 -56.48 21.91
N GLU A 285 52.31 -56.81 23.13
CA GLU A 285 52.82 -57.94 23.92
C GLU A 285 52.49 -57.91 25.48
N LYS A 286 52.07 -59.03 25.91
CA LYS A 286 52.38 -59.76 27.12
C LYS A 286 52.02 -59.17 28.51
N LYS A 287 51.26 -59.78 29.29
CA LYS A 287 51.21 -61.03 30.10
C LYS A 287 49.81 -61.18 30.68
#